data_abbf95554a4587f4e6b0dbc50de219e5
#
_entry.id   abbf95554a4587f4e6b0dbc50de219e5
#
_cell.length_a   1.000
_cell.length_b   1.000
_cell.length_c   1.000
_cell.angle_alpha   90.00
_cell.angle_beta   90.00
_cell.angle_gamma   90.00
#
_symmetry.space_group_name_H-M   'P 1'
#
loop_
_entity.id
_entity.type
_entity.pdbx_description
1 polymer ?
#
loop_
_entity_poly.entity_id
_entity_poly.type
_entity_poly.pdbx_seq_one_letter_code
_entity_poly.pdbx_strand_id
1 'polypeptide(L)'
;VQATTRQELRQLLSNRPSGGIVFATIQKFMPGEAEDMFPVLSDRLNIVVVADEAHRTQYGFEATLKTRKMGSKGANHGAVTTADGVSTTQAATAEFAPPEYKTTYQVGYAQHLRDALPNATFVAFTGTPVSSTDRDTRAVFGDYIHVYDMQQAKEDGATVAIYYESRLAKLKLKDTELPLIDDEVDELAEDEEESVQSKLKSRWAALEQVVGAEPRIQSVAADLVAHYEERNNAQDGKAMAVTMSREICVHLYNEVVKLRPDWHSDDPEQGAIKIIMTGSASDKALLRPHIYSSQVKKRLEKRFKDPVDPLKLVIVRDMWLTGFDAPCVHTMYIDKPMKGHNLMQAIARVNRVFKDKQGGLVVDYIGIGNELKAAMKEYTASKGRGKPTVDAYEALSLLLEKLDVLRAMLHGFDYSDFKTGGHNTLAGAANHVLGLPSESKDKHGKPVRDGKKRFADAALAMSKAFSLCCTLDEAKALREEVAFMQAVKV
;
A
#
# COMPACT_ATOMS: atom_id res chain seq x y z
N VAL A 1 -4.19 28.61 -5.06
CA VAL A 1 -3.72 28.56 -6.46
C VAL A 1 -2.68 27.46 -6.56
N GLN A 2 -2.71 26.65 -7.63
CA GLN A 2 -1.71 25.60 -7.89
C GLN A 2 -0.68 26.13 -8.91
N ALA A 3 0.59 26.11 -8.54
CA ALA A 3 1.68 26.40 -9.45
C ALA A 3 1.92 25.18 -10.37
N THR A 4 1.82 25.34 -11.67
CA THR A 4 2.02 24.26 -12.65
C THR A 4 3.46 24.19 -13.16
N THR A 5 4.16 25.33 -13.19
CA THR A 5 5.55 25.47 -13.62
C THR A 5 6.44 26.10 -12.54
N ARG A 6 7.76 25.99 -12.69
CA ARG A 6 8.75 26.68 -11.83
C ARG A 6 8.60 28.20 -11.92
N GLN A 7 8.41 28.72 -13.12
CA GLN A 7 8.29 30.16 -13.37
C GLN A 7 7.02 30.72 -12.72
N GLU A 8 5.91 30.01 -12.83
CA GLU A 8 4.66 30.39 -12.18
C GLU A 8 4.80 30.39 -10.65
N LEU A 9 5.47 29.37 -10.06
CA LEU A 9 5.76 29.35 -8.63
C LEU A 9 6.55 30.57 -8.18
N ARG A 10 7.61 30.93 -8.91
CA ARG A 10 8.43 32.13 -8.64
C ARG A 10 7.57 33.40 -8.66
N GLN A 11 6.75 33.59 -9.69
CA GLN A 11 5.85 34.74 -9.81
C GLN A 11 4.82 34.80 -8.66
N LEU A 12 4.22 33.66 -8.32
CA LEU A 12 3.22 33.58 -7.25
C LEU A 12 3.79 33.92 -5.87
N LEU A 13 5.02 33.54 -5.59
CA LEU A 13 5.66 33.79 -4.30
C LEU A 13 6.29 35.18 -4.21
N SER A 14 6.95 35.66 -5.29
CA SER A 14 7.62 36.97 -5.29
C SER A 14 6.63 38.13 -5.36
N ASN A 15 5.54 38.00 -6.12
CA ASN A 15 4.60 39.10 -6.37
C ASN A 15 3.43 39.19 -5.40
N ARG A 16 3.28 38.22 -4.49
CA ARG A 16 2.14 38.21 -3.57
C ARG A 16 2.48 38.93 -2.26
N PRO A 17 1.86 40.06 -1.95
CA PRO A 17 2.18 40.83 -0.76
C PRO A 17 1.66 40.17 0.55
N SER A 18 0.50 39.51 0.51
CA SER A 18 -0.06 38.80 1.67
C SER A 18 -1.20 37.86 1.28
N GLY A 19 -1.49 36.91 2.18
CA GLY A 19 -2.64 36.01 2.12
C GLY A 19 -2.62 34.98 1.00
N GLY A 20 -3.56 34.04 1.07
CA GLY A 20 -3.76 32.98 0.10
C GLY A 20 -2.92 31.75 0.30
N ILE A 21 -3.25 30.70 -0.45
CA ILE A 21 -2.57 29.38 -0.41
C ILE A 21 -2.00 29.10 -1.80
N VAL A 22 -0.73 28.69 -1.85
CA VAL A 22 -0.04 28.25 -3.07
C VAL A 22 0.30 26.78 -2.91
N PHE A 23 -0.19 25.93 -3.82
CA PHE A 23 0.15 24.52 -3.90
C PHE A 23 1.26 24.32 -4.93
N ALA A 24 2.31 23.61 -4.55
CA ALA A 24 3.40 23.26 -5.43
C ALA A 24 4.01 21.91 -5.03
N THR A 25 4.58 21.19 -6.00
CA THR A 25 5.45 20.06 -5.68
C THR A 25 6.86 20.56 -5.40
N ILE A 26 7.59 19.90 -4.51
CA ILE A 26 8.93 20.32 -4.06
C ILE A 26 9.93 20.41 -5.25
N GLN A 27 9.77 19.57 -6.28
CA GLN A 27 10.62 19.57 -7.48
C GLN A 27 10.59 20.90 -8.24
N LYS A 28 9.60 21.78 -7.98
CA LYS A 28 9.54 23.11 -8.58
C LYS A 28 10.52 24.11 -7.96
N PHE A 29 11.12 23.77 -6.82
CA PHE A 29 12.21 24.51 -6.17
C PHE A 29 13.60 24.15 -6.70
N MET A 30 13.68 23.46 -7.83
CA MET A 30 14.96 23.16 -8.46
C MET A 30 15.51 24.38 -9.23
N PRO A 31 16.83 24.68 -9.16
CA PRO A 31 17.45 25.70 -9.98
C PRO A 31 17.25 25.44 -11.47
N GLY A 32 17.30 26.48 -12.27
CA GLY A 32 17.34 26.38 -13.75
C GLY A 32 18.69 25.87 -14.23
N GLU A 33 18.80 25.51 -15.53
CA GLU A 33 20.05 24.99 -16.11
C GLU A 33 21.26 25.95 -16.02
N ALA A 34 21.00 27.26 -15.87
CA ALA A 34 22.01 28.30 -15.76
C ALA A 34 22.17 28.84 -14.31
N GLU A 35 21.50 28.23 -13.34
CA GLU A 35 21.50 28.69 -11.94
C GLU A 35 22.21 27.64 -11.07
N ASP A 36 23.21 28.08 -10.28
CA ASP A 36 23.91 27.21 -9.34
C ASP A 36 23.11 27.01 -8.02
N MET A 37 22.26 27.99 -7.66
CA MET A 37 21.39 27.95 -6.48
C MET A 37 19.99 28.48 -6.83
N PHE A 38 18.99 28.04 -6.06
CA PHE A 38 17.65 28.55 -6.21
C PHE A 38 17.55 29.97 -5.60
N PRO A 39 16.95 30.95 -6.29
CA PRO A 39 16.90 32.32 -5.79
C PRO A 39 15.96 32.45 -4.60
N VAL A 40 16.25 33.41 -3.70
CA VAL A 40 15.30 33.84 -2.67
C VAL A 40 14.06 34.41 -3.32
N LEU A 41 12.91 33.82 -3.04
CA LEU A 41 11.62 34.26 -3.58
C LEU A 41 10.89 35.22 -2.63
N SER A 42 11.11 35.08 -1.35
CA SER A 42 10.53 35.99 -0.34
C SER A 42 11.30 35.87 0.98
N ASP A 43 11.55 37.01 1.59
CA ASP A 43 12.17 37.15 2.93
C ASP A 43 11.16 37.37 4.05
N ARG A 44 9.86 37.25 3.75
CA ARG A 44 8.77 37.50 4.70
C ARG A 44 8.74 36.47 5.81
N LEU A 45 8.44 36.92 7.03
CA LEU A 45 8.28 36.10 8.23
C LEU A 45 6.87 35.46 8.36
N ASN A 46 5.88 35.94 7.59
CA ASN A 46 4.49 35.49 7.67
C ASN A 46 4.14 34.43 6.62
N ILE A 47 5.13 33.65 6.17
CA ILE A 47 4.93 32.49 5.30
C ILE A 47 4.97 31.23 6.16
N VAL A 48 3.97 30.35 5.98
CA VAL A 48 3.96 29.01 6.56
C VAL A 48 4.02 28.02 5.41
N VAL A 49 5.05 27.17 5.44
CA VAL A 49 5.22 26.05 4.52
C VAL A 49 4.71 24.79 5.20
N VAL A 50 3.68 24.20 4.62
CA VAL A 50 3.11 22.92 5.06
C VAL A 50 3.63 21.83 4.13
N ALA A 51 4.50 20.97 4.63
CA ALA A 51 5.05 19.84 3.89
C ALA A 51 4.25 18.58 4.21
N ASP A 52 3.52 18.06 3.22
CA ASP A 52 2.83 16.78 3.31
C ASP A 52 3.75 15.65 2.87
N GLU A 53 3.61 14.46 3.45
CA GLU A 53 4.49 13.30 3.24
C GLU A 53 5.98 13.67 3.36
N ALA A 54 6.32 14.42 4.40
CA ALA A 54 7.62 15.07 4.58
C ALA A 54 8.81 14.09 4.58
N HIS A 55 8.56 12.80 4.88
CA HIS A 55 9.56 11.74 4.84
C HIS A 55 10.11 11.42 3.44
N ARG A 56 9.47 11.87 2.35
CA ARG A 56 9.86 11.45 0.98
C ARG A 56 10.98 12.29 0.38
N THR A 57 10.94 13.60 0.54
CA THR A 57 11.79 14.51 -0.25
C THR A 57 12.33 15.69 0.55
N GLN A 58 12.14 15.70 1.86
CA GLN A 58 12.55 16.79 2.74
C GLN A 58 13.97 16.60 3.33
N TYR A 59 14.78 15.71 2.73
CA TYR A 59 16.14 15.40 3.10
C TYR A 59 17.13 15.89 2.03
N GLY A 60 18.43 15.76 2.28
CA GLY A 60 19.45 16.18 1.33
C GLY A 60 19.93 17.60 1.57
N PHE A 61 20.19 17.93 2.85
CA PHE A 61 20.87 19.18 3.22
C PHE A 61 22.38 19.09 3.01
N GLU A 62 22.94 17.87 2.88
CA GLU A 62 24.33 17.66 2.54
C GLU A 62 24.57 17.81 1.05
N ALA A 63 25.60 18.59 0.71
CA ALA A 63 26.00 18.77 -0.68
C ALA A 63 26.77 17.55 -1.16
N THR A 64 26.25 16.85 -2.16
CA THR A 64 26.99 15.78 -2.84
C THR A 64 27.76 16.33 -4.04
N LEU A 65 29.01 15.88 -4.18
CA LEU A 65 29.87 16.22 -5.32
C LEU A 65 29.56 15.27 -6.49
N LYS A 66 28.93 15.80 -7.57
CA LYS A 66 28.82 15.07 -8.82
C LYS A 66 29.84 15.55 -9.85
N THR A 67 30.71 14.64 -10.25
CA THR A 67 31.69 14.87 -11.31
C THR A 67 31.14 14.34 -12.63
N ARG A 68 30.86 15.21 -13.58
CA ARG A 68 30.40 14.84 -14.91
C ARG A 68 31.51 15.05 -15.94
N LYS A 69 31.83 13.99 -16.69
CA LYS A 69 32.75 14.09 -17.83
C LYS A 69 32.09 14.93 -18.92
N MET A 70 32.72 16.07 -19.28
CA MET A 70 32.28 16.86 -20.40
C MET A 70 32.58 16.11 -21.70
N GLY A 71 31.53 15.74 -22.44
CA GLY A 71 31.70 15.11 -23.76
C GLY A 71 32.37 16.09 -24.71
N SER A 72 33.47 15.68 -25.34
CA SER A 72 34.06 16.43 -26.44
C SER A 72 32.98 16.60 -27.53
N LYS A 73 32.62 17.84 -27.84
CA LYS A 73 31.85 18.11 -29.07
C LYS A 73 32.72 17.65 -30.23
N GLY A 74 32.25 16.64 -30.94
CA GLY A 74 32.92 16.11 -32.15
C GLY A 74 33.18 17.27 -33.12
N ALA A 75 34.44 17.49 -33.44
CA ALA A 75 34.81 18.38 -34.53
C ALA A 75 34.27 17.77 -35.83
N ASN A 76 33.33 18.45 -36.47
CA ASN A 76 32.92 18.16 -37.81
C ASN A 76 34.14 18.40 -38.74
N HIS A 77 34.77 17.34 -39.18
CA HIS A 77 35.70 17.40 -40.30
C HIS A 77 34.91 17.64 -41.57
N GLY A 78 34.78 18.89 -41.95
CA GLY A 78 34.46 19.29 -43.31
C GLY A 78 35.64 18.89 -44.22
N ALA A 79 35.42 17.91 -45.10
CA ALA A 79 36.37 17.60 -46.16
C ALA A 79 36.39 18.78 -47.14
N VAL A 80 37.48 19.55 -47.13
CA VAL A 80 37.80 20.50 -48.21
C VAL A 80 38.52 19.69 -49.30
N THR A 81 37.83 19.45 -50.40
CA THR A 81 38.44 18.91 -51.63
C THR A 81 39.15 20.06 -52.38
N THR A 82 40.47 20.09 -52.32
CA THR A 82 41.27 20.84 -53.27
C THR A 82 41.65 19.94 -54.42
N ALA A 83 41.37 20.42 -55.64
CA ALA A 83 41.79 19.78 -56.87
C ALA A 83 43.31 19.95 -57.00
N ASP A 84 44.08 18.96 -56.63
CA ASP A 84 45.37 18.54 -57.20
C ASP A 84 45.89 17.36 -56.41
N GLY A 85 46.06 16.25 -57.10
CA GLY A 85 46.38 14.97 -56.49
C GLY A 85 47.84 14.83 -56.09
N VAL A 86 48.14 15.09 -54.83
CA VAL A 86 49.34 14.54 -54.17
C VAL A 86 48.97 14.20 -52.74
N SER A 87 48.94 12.90 -52.42
CA SER A 87 48.71 12.36 -51.06
C SER A 87 50.04 12.44 -50.30
N THR A 88 50.12 13.34 -49.35
CA THR A 88 51.12 13.30 -48.25
C THR A 88 50.42 13.08 -46.91
N THR A 89 50.56 11.87 -46.42
CA THR A 89 50.17 11.46 -45.07
C THR A 89 51.09 12.11 -44.05
N GLN A 90 50.77 13.29 -43.54
CA GLN A 90 51.38 13.75 -42.28
C GLN A 90 50.55 13.19 -41.11
N ALA A 91 51.17 12.33 -40.31
CA ALA A 91 50.63 11.88 -39.07
C ALA A 91 50.60 13.08 -38.09
N ALA A 92 49.43 13.67 -37.93
CA ALA A 92 49.19 14.61 -36.86
C ALA A 92 49.13 13.81 -35.53
N THR A 93 50.11 14.02 -34.69
CA THR A 93 50.08 13.61 -33.28
C THR A 93 48.96 14.41 -32.62
N ALA A 94 47.80 13.75 -32.48
CA ALA A 94 46.70 14.28 -31.70
C ALA A 94 47.13 14.26 -30.22
N GLU A 95 47.51 15.40 -29.65
CA GLU A 95 47.59 15.56 -28.20
C GLU A 95 46.22 15.25 -27.62
N PHE A 96 46.15 14.17 -26.88
CA PHE A 96 44.96 13.82 -26.07
C PHE A 96 44.90 14.84 -24.92
N ALA A 97 44.08 15.88 -25.09
CA ALA A 97 43.72 16.73 -23.97
C ALA A 97 43.00 15.86 -22.91
N PRO A 98 43.40 15.93 -21.64
CA PRO A 98 42.74 15.19 -20.58
C PRO A 98 41.23 15.58 -20.55
N PRO A 99 40.35 14.62 -20.29
CA PRO A 99 38.92 14.92 -20.23
C PRO A 99 38.64 15.96 -19.17
N GLU A 100 37.99 17.05 -19.55
CA GLU A 100 37.52 18.07 -18.59
C GLU A 100 36.37 17.48 -17.79
N TYR A 101 36.55 17.50 -16.46
CA TYR A 101 35.53 17.11 -15.49
C TYR A 101 34.93 18.38 -14.88
N LYS A 102 33.62 18.58 -15.02
CA LYS A 102 32.92 19.61 -14.28
C LYS A 102 32.39 19.02 -12.99
N THR A 103 32.92 19.44 -11.87
CA THR A 103 32.43 19.06 -10.54
C THR A 103 31.36 20.08 -10.11
N THR A 104 30.14 19.62 -9.86
CA THR A 104 29.04 20.45 -9.39
C THR A 104 28.58 19.95 -8.03
N TYR A 105 28.35 20.89 -7.11
CA TYR A 105 27.67 20.60 -5.87
C TYR A 105 26.20 20.40 -6.15
N GLN A 106 25.63 19.25 -5.81
CA GLN A 106 24.21 19.01 -5.89
C GLN A 106 23.63 19.02 -4.48
N VAL A 107 22.73 19.96 -4.24
CA VAL A 107 21.99 20.12 -2.98
C VAL A 107 20.59 19.57 -3.17
N GLY A 108 20.01 18.97 -2.15
CA GLY A 108 18.66 18.41 -2.23
C GLY A 108 17.56 19.47 -2.30
N TYR A 109 16.38 19.06 -2.71
CA TYR A 109 15.19 19.93 -2.85
C TYR A 109 14.81 20.66 -1.57
N ALA A 110 15.03 20.04 -0.41
CA ALA A 110 14.71 20.62 0.87
C ALA A 110 15.56 21.88 1.17
N GLN A 111 16.84 21.84 0.80
CA GLN A 111 17.71 22.99 0.96
C GLN A 111 17.28 24.14 0.02
N HIS A 112 17.02 23.85 -1.25
CA HIS A 112 16.55 24.86 -2.19
C HIS A 112 15.24 25.52 -1.78
N LEU A 113 14.33 24.76 -1.18
CA LEU A 113 13.08 25.30 -0.63
C LEU A 113 13.35 26.25 0.55
N ARG A 114 14.31 25.90 1.43
CA ARG A 114 14.68 26.76 2.57
C ARG A 114 15.42 28.02 2.12
N ASP A 115 16.29 27.88 1.12
CA ASP A 115 17.02 29.01 0.54
C ASP A 115 16.03 29.99 -0.15
N ALA A 116 14.98 29.45 -0.79
CA ALA A 116 13.94 30.24 -1.43
C ALA A 116 13.06 31.05 -0.45
N LEU A 117 12.89 30.54 0.78
CA LEU A 117 12.01 31.07 1.81
C LEU A 117 12.71 31.05 3.19
N PRO A 118 13.79 31.80 3.39
CA PRO A 118 14.68 31.66 4.54
C PRO A 118 14.03 31.97 5.89
N ASN A 119 12.98 32.81 5.89
CA ASN A 119 12.30 33.25 7.10
C ASN A 119 10.93 32.58 7.30
N ALA A 120 10.58 31.60 6.45
CA ALA A 120 9.28 30.90 6.57
C ALA A 120 9.29 29.92 7.75
N THR A 121 8.09 29.73 8.33
CA THR A 121 7.86 28.67 9.32
C THR A 121 7.53 27.38 8.58
N PHE A 122 8.23 26.27 8.89
CA PHE A 122 8.04 24.98 8.27
C PHE A 122 7.30 24.03 9.23
N VAL A 123 6.21 23.42 8.75
CA VAL A 123 5.43 22.42 9.47
C VAL A 123 5.35 21.17 8.60
N ALA A 124 5.73 20.03 9.16
CA ALA A 124 5.70 18.74 8.48
C ALA A 124 4.50 17.90 8.94
N PHE A 125 3.83 17.28 7.97
CA PHE A 125 2.87 16.20 8.21
C PHE A 125 3.41 14.93 7.58
N THR A 126 3.40 13.85 8.35
CA THR A 126 3.80 12.54 7.85
C THR A 126 3.13 11.45 8.67
N GLY A 127 2.57 10.45 7.98
CA GLY A 127 2.07 9.24 8.63
C GLY A 127 3.19 8.27 9.02
N THR A 128 4.41 8.53 8.57
CA THR A 128 5.55 7.60 8.66
C THR A 128 6.86 8.38 8.85
N PRO A 129 7.09 8.92 10.06
CA PRO A 129 8.34 9.63 10.35
C PRO A 129 9.55 8.68 10.23
N VAL A 130 10.62 9.14 9.67
CA VAL A 130 11.87 8.39 9.52
C VAL A 130 12.89 8.86 10.54
N SER A 131 13.55 7.91 11.20
CA SER A 131 14.68 8.16 12.10
C SER A 131 15.85 7.23 11.74
N SER A 132 16.43 7.40 10.56
CA SER A 132 17.67 6.75 10.17
C SER A 132 18.83 7.73 10.28
N THR A 133 20.07 7.23 10.28
CA THR A 133 21.29 8.04 10.42
C THR A 133 21.39 9.18 9.40
N ASP A 134 20.88 8.96 8.19
CA ASP A 134 20.96 9.91 7.07
C ASP A 134 19.67 10.70 6.83
N ARG A 135 18.54 10.27 7.45
CA ARG A 135 17.22 10.83 7.23
C ARG A 135 16.47 10.94 8.56
N ASP A 136 16.54 12.07 9.20
CA ASP A 136 15.85 12.31 10.47
C ASP A 136 14.86 13.47 10.32
N THR A 137 13.56 13.14 10.36
CA THR A 137 12.46 14.12 10.29
C THR A 137 12.57 15.15 11.43
N ARG A 138 13.03 14.74 12.61
CA ARG A 138 13.19 15.63 13.78
C ARG A 138 14.36 16.59 13.61
N ALA A 139 15.44 16.15 12.97
CA ALA A 139 16.58 17.02 12.66
C ALA A 139 16.19 18.14 11.67
N VAL A 140 15.25 17.86 10.78
CA VAL A 140 14.80 18.80 9.74
C VAL A 140 13.70 19.76 10.23
N PHE A 141 12.72 19.27 10.99
CA PHE A 141 11.51 20.01 11.39
C PHE A 141 11.42 20.29 12.88
N GLY A 142 12.35 19.78 13.70
CA GLY A 142 12.28 19.87 15.15
C GLY A 142 11.44 18.76 15.79
N ASP A 143 11.20 18.88 17.08
CA ASP A 143 10.40 17.90 17.84
C ASP A 143 8.96 17.81 17.37
N TYR A 144 8.36 16.64 17.60
CA TYR A 144 6.95 16.42 17.26
C TYR A 144 6.03 17.35 18.05
N ILE A 145 5.18 18.07 17.34
CA ILE A 145 4.10 18.86 17.94
C ILE A 145 3.04 17.92 18.51
N HIS A 146 2.68 16.89 17.75
CA HIS A 146 1.69 15.88 18.12
C HIS A 146 1.96 14.57 17.39
N VAL A 147 1.69 13.44 18.04
CA VAL A 147 1.72 12.10 17.45
C VAL A 147 0.36 11.47 17.63
N TYR A 148 -0.30 11.15 16.52
CA TYR A 148 -1.56 10.40 16.48
C TYR A 148 -1.26 9.04 15.89
N ASP A 149 -0.98 8.08 16.74
CA ASP A 149 -0.54 6.76 16.32
C ASP A 149 -1.69 5.81 15.95
N MET A 150 -1.32 4.64 15.39
CA MET A 150 -2.30 3.65 14.94
C MET A 150 -3.15 3.08 16.09
N GLN A 151 -2.59 2.99 17.30
CA GLN A 151 -3.33 2.48 18.44
C GLN A 151 -4.40 3.49 18.87
N GLN A 152 -4.04 4.76 18.97
CA GLN A 152 -4.97 5.83 19.28
C GLN A 152 -6.06 5.96 18.20
N ALA A 153 -5.66 5.87 16.91
CA ALA A 153 -6.61 5.92 15.80
C ALA A 153 -7.63 4.76 15.84
N LYS A 154 -7.20 3.57 16.29
CA LYS A 154 -8.09 2.42 16.49
C LYS A 154 -9.02 2.62 17.70
N GLU A 155 -8.52 3.14 18.82
CA GLU A 155 -9.31 3.43 20.02
C GLU A 155 -10.37 4.51 19.76
N ASP A 156 -10.03 5.54 19.01
CA ASP A 156 -10.94 6.60 18.57
C ASP A 156 -11.93 6.16 17.47
N GLY A 157 -11.78 4.93 16.95
CA GLY A 157 -12.62 4.42 15.86
C GLY A 157 -12.37 5.10 14.51
N ALA A 158 -11.23 5.77 14.32
CA ALA A 158 -10.82 6.38 13.05
C ALA A 158 -10.26 5.35 12.07
N THR A 159 -9.74 4.23 12.60
CA THR A 159 -9.26 3.09 11.81
C THR A 159 -9.80 1.77 12.37
N VAL A 160 -9.72 0.69 11.57
CA VAL A 160 -10.06 -0.66 12.00
C VAL A 160 -8.80 -1.46 12.35
N ALA A 161 -8.96 -2.58 13.06
CA ALA A 161 -7.85 -3.49 13.32
C ALA A 161 -7.28 -4.07 12.01
N ILE A 162 -6.00 -4.44 12.04
CA ILE A 162 -5.33 -5.15 10.94
C ILE A 162 -5.09 -6.58 11.38
N TYR A 163 -5.55 -7.51 10.56
CA TYR A 163 -5.31 -8.93 10.71
C TYR A 163 -4.29 -9.38 9.69
N TYR A 164 -3.43 -10.30 10.08
CA TYR A 164 -2.36 -10.83 9.24
C TYR A 164 -2.53 -12.33 9.09
N GLU A 165 -2.42 -12.82 7.86
CA GLU A 165 -2.46 -14.23 7.51
C GLU A 165 -1.29 -14.58 6.59
N SER A 166 -0.38 -15.44 7.06
CA SER A 166 0.69 -16.01 6.23
C SER A 166 0.17 -17.21 5.44
N ARG A 167 0.43 -17.21 4.14
CA ARG A 167 0.05 -18.30 3.23
C ARG A 167 1.23 -19.02 2.58
N LEU A 168 2.45 -18.81 3.10
CA LEU A 168 3.68 -19.43 2.58
C LEU A 168 3.60 -20.96 2.59
N ALA A 169 3.12 -21.56 3.70
CA ALA A 169 3.00 -22.99 3.83
C ALA A 169 2.05 -23.61 2.77
N LYS A 170 1.00 -22.89 2.37
CA LYS A 170 0.05 -23.33 1.34
C LYS A 170 0.66 -23.33 -0.05
N LEU A 171 1.64 -22.46 -0.29
CA LEU A 171 2.42 -22.41 -1.54
C LEU A 171 3.60 -23.38 -1.55
N LYS A 172 3.82 -24.12 -0.46
CA LYS A 172 4.95 -25.05 -0.28
C LYS A 172 6.33 -24.37 -0.40
N LEU A 173 6.39 -23.05 -0.13
CA LEU A 173 7.63 -22.31 -0.05
C LEU A 173 8.27 -22.50 1.33
N LYS A 174 9.60 -22.67 1.34
CA LYS A 174 10.37 -22.67 2.60
C LYS A 174 10.89 -21.28 2.87
N ASP A 175 10.84 -20.83 4.13
CA ASP A 175 11.35 -19.53 4.57
C ASP A 175 12.81 -19.28 4.14
N THR A 176 13.58 -20.37 3.97
CA THR A 176 14.98 -20.32 3.55
C THR A 176 15.18 -20.08 2.05
N GLU A 177 14.12 -20.18 1.25
CA GLU A 177 14.18 -20.00 -0.22
C GLU A 177 13.93 -18.54 -0.65
N LEU A 178 13.42 -17.72 0.27
CA LEU A 178 13.24 -16.29 0.06
C LEU A 178 14.47 -15.54 0.61
N PRO A 179 15.31 -14.96 -0.25
CA PRO A 179 16.39 -14.12 0.25
C PRO A 179 15.80 -12.92 0.99
N LEU A 180 16.34 -12.63 2.18
CA LEU A 180 16.07 -11.37 2.88
C LEU A 180 16.56 -10.23 2.00
N ILE A 181 15.64 -9.53 1.37
CA ILE A 181 15.95 -8.43 0.47
C ILE A 181 15.54 -7.15 1.15
N ASP A 182 16.53 -6.28 1.27
CA ASP A 182 16.33 -4.94 1.79
C ASP A 182 15.57 -4.08 0.79
N ASP A 183 14.39 -3.56 1.19
CA ASP A 183 13.56 -2.66 0.38
C ASP A 183 14.20 -1.28 0.14
N GLU A 184 15.33 -1.02 0.78
CA GLU A 184 16.15 0.17 0.55
C GLU A 184 16.82 0.20 -0.82
N VAL A 185 16.66 -0.88 -1.61
CA VAL A 185 17.37 -1.05 -2.90
C VAL A 185 17.02 0.04 -3.91
N ASP A 186 15.76 0.46 -3.97
CA ASP A 186 15.36 1.48 -4.96
C ASP A 186 15.67 2.92 -4.49
N GLU A 187 15.69 3.18 -3.17
CA GLU A 187 16.04 4.50 -2.60
C GLU A 187 17.53 4.65 -2.28
N LEU A 188 18.22 3.58 -1.85
CA LEU A 188 19.66 3.58 -1.60
C LEU A 188 20.48 3.38 -2.87
N ALA A 189 19.90 2.82 -3.94
CA ALA A 189 20.60 2.64 -5.20
C ALA A 189 20.91 3.96 -5.93
N GLU A 190 20.28 5.07 -5.57
CA GLU A 190 20.62 6.38 -6.15
C GLU A 190 21.89 7.01 -5.53
N ASP A 191 22.24 6.65 -4.28
CA ASP A 191 23.33 7.29 -3.54
C ASP A 191 24.53 6.36 -3.22
N GLU A 192 24.46 5.05 -3.53
CA GLU A 192 25.50 4.06 -3.21
C GLU A 192 26.53 3.85 -4.32
N GLU A 193 27.73 3.34 -3.94
CA GLU A 193 28.78 2.98 -4.89
C GLU A 193 28.27 1.99 -5.96
N GLU A 194 28.69 2.16 -7.20
CA GLU A 194 28.26 1.40 -8.40
C GLU A 194 28.31 -0.13 -8.22
N SER A 195 29.24 -0.62 -7.37
CA SER A 195 29.39 -2.04 -7.02
C SER A 195 28.27 -2.58 -6.12
N VAL A 196 27.76 -1.77 -5.20
CA VAL A 196 26.67 -2.11 -4.25
C VAL A 196 25.34 -2.08 -5.01
N GLN A 197 25.10 -1.04 -5.80
CA GLN A 197 23.92 -0.94 -6.69
C GLN A 197 23.79 -2.12 -7.62
N SER A 198 24.90 -2.57 -8.21
CA SER A 198 24.93 -3.72 -9.12
C SER A 198 24.55 -5.02 -8.40
N LYS A 199 25.08 -5.26 -7.19
CA LYS A 199 24.76 -6.44 -6.37
C LYS A 199 23.28 -6.45 -5.93
N LEU A 200 22.75 -5.32 -5.55
CA LEU A 200 21.38 -5.17 -5.13
C LEU A 200 20.41 -5.42 -6.29
N LYS A 201 20.68 -4.82 -7.46
CA LYS A 201 19.90 -5.06 -8.69
C LYS A 201 19.93 -6.54 -9.12
N SER A 202 21.08 -7.21 -8.96
CA SER A 202 21.21 -8.64 -9.28
C SER A 202 20.39 -9.53 -8.34
N ARG A 203 20.40 -9.21 -7.03
CA ARG A 203 19.59 -9.93 -6.02
C ARG A 203 18.09 -9.73 -6.26
N TRP A 204 17.68 -8.51 -6.55
CA TRP A 204 16.29 -8.20 -6.89
C TRP A 204 15.83 -8.95 -8.14
N ALA A 205 16.63 -8.94 -9.20
CA ALA A 205 16.34 -9.66 -10.42
C ALA A 205 16.26 -11.19 -10.20
N ALA A 206 17.12 -11.75 -9.36
CA ALA A 206 17.07 -13.18 -9.01
C ALA A 206 15.78 -13.51 -8.24
N LEU A 207 15.39 -12.68 -7.27
CA LEU A 207 14.13 -12.87 -6.56
C LEU A 207 12.92 -12.73 -7.48
N GLU A 208 12.92 -11.73 -8.36
CA GLU A 208 11.84 -11.52 -9.33
C GLU A 208 11.64 -12.75 -10.22
N GLN A 209 12.73 -13.43 -10.61
CA GLN A 209 12.63 -14.68 -11.35
C GLN A 209 11.97 -15.80 -10.53
N VAL A 210 12.31 -15.94 -9.26
CA VAL A 210 11.71 -16.96 -8.38
C VAL A 210 10.23 -16.66 -8.13
N VAL A 211 9.91 -15.41 -7.78
CA VAL A 211 8.53 -14.96 -7.51
C VAL A 211 7.68 -15.02 -8.76
N GLY A 212 8.27 -14.69 -9.93
CA GLY A 212 7.64 -14.70 -11.24
C GLY A 212 7.57 -16.06 -11.92
N ALA A 213 8.06 -17.14 -11.30
CA ALA A 213 8.01 -18.48 -11.87
C ALA A 213 6.56 -18.93 -12.12
N GLU A 214 6.27 -19.42 -13.32
CA GLU A 214 4.91 -19.78 -13.75
C GLU A 214 4.19 -20.73 -12.79
N PRO A 215 4.79 -21.84 -12.29
CA PRO A 215 4.11 -22.74 -11.36
C PRO A 215 3.74 -22.05 -10.04
N ARG A 216 4.57 -21.10 -9.59
CA ARG A 216 4.30 -20.33 -8.38
C ARG A 216 3.14 -19.36 -8.61
N ILE A 217 3.15 -18.61 -9.71
CA ILE A 217 2.06 -17.68 -10.04
C ILE A 217 0.73 -18.40 -10.18
N GLN A 218 0.72 -19.61 -10.77
CA GLN A 218 -0.47 -20.46 -10.85
C GLN A 218 -0.98 -20.83 -9.45
N SER A 219 -0.08 -21.21 -8.54
CA SER A 219 -0.43 -21.54 -7.16
C SER A 219 -0.97 -20.32 -6.40
N VAL A 220 -0.32 -19.15 -6.56
CA VAL A 220 -0.78 -17.88 -5.97
C VAL A 220 -2.16 -17.49 -6.51
N ALA A 221 -2.37 -17.59 -7.83
CA ALA A 221 -3.65 -17.25 -8.45
C ALA A 221 -4.79 -18.16 -7.94
N ALA A 222 -4.55 -19.47 -7.84
CA ALA A 222 -5.53 -20.43 -7.34
C ALA A 222 -5.90 -20.16 -5.87
N ASP A 223 -4.89 -19.93 -5.03
CA ASP A 223 -5.12 -19.61 -3.62
C ASP A 223 -5.80 -18.25 -3.43
N LEU A 224 -5.38 -17.22 -4.16
CA LEU A 224 -5.96 -15.88 -4.13
C LEU A 224 -7.45 -15.91 -4.50
N VAL A 225 -7.80 -16.59 -5.59
CA VAL A 225 -9.20 -16.68 -6.04
C VAL A 225 -10.06 -17.39 -5.00
N ALA A 226 -9.62 -18.57 -4.53
CA ALA A 226 -10.36 -19.34 -3.54
C ALA A 226 -10.52 -18.58 -2.23
N HIS A 227 -9.43 -17.96 -1.75
CA HIS A 227 -9.43 -17.14 -0.53
C HIS A 227 -10.34 -15.92 -0.65
N TYR A 228 -10.25 -15.20 -1.78
CA TYR A 228 -11.06 -14.00 -2.01
C TYR A 228 -12.55 -14.34 -2.05
N GLU A 229 -12.94 -15.37 -2.78
CA GLU A 229 -14.34 -15.80 -2.88
C GLU A 229 -14.91 -16.22 -1.53
N GLU A 230 -14.15 -17.01 -0.77
CA GLU A 230 -14.55 -17.45 0.57
C GLU A 230 -14.76 -16.27 1.51
N ARG A 231 -13.80 -15.33 1.52
CA ARG A 231 -13.89 -14.13 2.33
C ARG A 231 -15.03 -13.22 1.88
N ASN A 232 -15.22 -13.05 0.58
CA ASN A 232 -16.26 -12.19 0.03
C ASN A 232 -17.68 -12.76 0.29
N ASN A 233 -17.81 -14.08 0.41
CA ASN A 233 -19.06 -14.72 0.85
C ASN A 233 -19.36 -14.46 2.33
N ALA A 234 -18.33 -14.30 3.17
CA ALA A 234 -18.51 -13.96 4.58
C ALA A 234 -18.75 -12.47 4.80
N GLN A 235 -18.07 -11.61 4.03
CA GLN A 235 -18.19 -10.16 4.08
C GLN A 235 -17.86 -9.56 2.73
N ASP A 236 -18.85 -8.93 2.08
CA ASP A 236 -18.65 -8.26 0.79
C ASP A 236 -17.62 -7.13 0.91
N GLY A 237 -16.72 -7.06 -0.07
CA GLY A 237 -15.68 -6.04 -0.11
C GLY A 237 -14.70 -6.24 -1.26
N LYS A 238 -13.81 -5.28 -1.44
CA LYS A 238 -12.84 -5.27 -2.53
C LYS A 238 -11.46 -5.70 -2.05
N ALA A 239 -10.63 -6.14 -2.99
CA ALA A 239 -9.27 -6.58 -2.71
C ALA A 239 -8.25 -5.92 -3.62
N MET A 240 -7.03 -5.80 -3.11
CA MET A 240 -5.86 -5.33 -3.84
C MET A 240 -4.75 -6.37 -3.74
N ALA A 241 -4.14 -6.72 -4.87
CA ALA A 241 -2.96 -7.58 -4.93
C ALA A 241 -1.73 -6.77 -5.35
N VAL A 242 -0.66 -6.86 -4.56
CA VAL A 242 0.59 -6.14 -4.76
C VAL A 242 1.65 -7.13 -5.22
N THR A 243 2.26 -6.89 -6.37
CA THR A 243 3.29 -7.78 -6.96
C THR A 243 4.61 -7.05 -7.20
N MET A 244 5.70 -7.81 -7.36
CA MET A 244 7.04 -7.25 -7.52
C MET A 244 7.25 -6.44 -8.81
N SER A 245 6.65 -6.88 -9.93
CA SER A 245 6.87 -6.23 -11.22
C SER A 245 5.59 -6.12 -12.04
N ARG A 246 5.63 -5.26 -13.07
CA ARG A 246 4.51 -5.09 -14.00
C ARG A 246 4.24 -6.36 -14.82
N GLU A 247 5.28 -7.14 -15.10
CA GLU A 247 5.17 -8.40 -15.81
C GLU A 247 4.47 -9.44 -14.93
N ILE A 248 4.85 -9.55 -13.66
CA ILE A 248 4.17 -10.42 -12.69
C ILE A 248 2.70 -10.01 -12.50
N CYS A 249 2.37 -8.70 -12.53
CA CYS A 249 0.97 -8.26 -12.53
C CYS A 249 0.17 -8.92 -13.67
N VAL A 250 0.74 -8.93 -14.89
CA VAL A 250 0.06 -9.49 -16.08
C VAL A 250 -0.01 -11.01 -16.01
N HIS A 251 1.06 -11.67 -15.58
CA HIS A 251 1.04 -13.12 -15.42
C HIS A 251 0.01 -13.56 -14.38
N LEU A 252 -0.04 -12.91 -13.21
CA LEU A 252 -1.04 -13.18 -12.19
C LEU A 252 -2.46 -12.93 -12.71
N TYR A 253 -2.67 -11.80 -13.41
CA TYR A 253 -3.96 -11.49 -14.04
C TYR A 253 -4.41 -12.60 -14.98
N ASN A 254 -3.51 -13.05 -15.88
CA ASN A 254 -3.84 -14.09 -16.84
C ASN A 254 -4.21 -15.42 -16.16
N GLU A 255 -3.49 -15.81 -15.11
CA GLU A 255 -3.82 -17.03 -14.35
C GLU A 255 -5.14 -16.91 -13.61
N VAL A 256 -5.45 -15.74 -13.00
CA VAL A 256 -6.76 -15.48 -12.37
C VAL A 256 -7.88 -15.54 -13.42
N VAL A 257 -7.70 -14.97 -14.60
CA VAL A 257 -8.68 -14.99 -15.69
C VAL A 257 -8.91 -16.41 -16.24
N LYS A 258 -7.88 -17.28 -16.27
CA LYS A 258 -8.08 -18.70 -16.60
C LYS A 258 -9.02 -19.40 -15.61
N LEU A 259 -8.94 -19.06 -14.32
CA LEU A 259 -9.78 -19.62 -13.25
C LEU A 259 -11.18 -18.99 -13.23
N ARG A 260 -11.28 -17.71 -13.57
CA ARG A 260 -12.52 -16.90 -13.59
C ARG A 260 -12.61 -16.08 -14.86
N PRO A 261 -12.97 -16.69 -15.99
CA PRO A 261 -13.11 -15.97 -17.27
C PRO A 261 -14.15 -14.86 -17.23
N ASP A 262 -15.17 -15.01 -16.41
CA ASP A 262 -16.24 -14.03 -16.17
C ASP A 262 -15.76 -12.74 -15.49
N TRP A 263 -14.59 -12.75 -14.86
CA TRP A 263 -14.01 -11.53 -14.27
C TRP A 263 -13.32 -10.64 -15.31
N HIS A 264 -12.96 -11.20 -16.46
CA HIS A 264 -12.27 -10.47 -17.52
C HIS A 264 -13.21 -9.57 -18.33
N SER A 265 -12.69 -8.45 -18.77
CA SER A 265 -13.24 -7.63 -19.86
C SER A 265 -12.16 -6.73 -20.42
N ASP A 266 -12.11 -6.61 -21.74
CA ASP A 266 -11.23 -5.63 -22.42
C ASP A 266 -11.73 -4.19 -22.24
N ASP A 267 -13.04 -4.01 -22.00
CA ASP A 267 -13.63 -2.71 -21.70
C ASP A 267 -13.21 -2.27 -20.27
N PRO A 268 -12.57 -1.09 -20.12
CA PRO A 268 -12.25 -0.54 -18.81
C PRO A 268 -13.48 -0.29 -17.91
N GLU A 269 -14.66 -0.10 -18.50
CA GLU A 269 -15.90 0.13 -17.74
C GLU A 269 -16.55 -1.18 -17.25
N GLN A 270 -15.99 -2.35 -17.61
CA GLN A 270 -16.51 -3.65 -17.27
C GLN A 270 -15.47 -4.55 -16.62
N GLY A 271 -15.92 -5.75 -16.19
CA GLY A 271 -15.09 -6.76 -15.56
C GLY A 271 -14.84 -6.52 -14.08
N ALA A 272 -14.53 -7.61 -13.38
CA ALA A 272 -14.33 -7.66 -11.93
C ALA A 272 -12.84 -7.52 -11.53
N ILE A 273 -11.91 -7.67 -12.48
CA ILE A 273 -10.47 -7.56 -12.25
C ILE A 273 -9.82 -6.60 -13.23
N LYS A 274 -8.90 -5.77 -12.75
CA LYS A 274 -8.06 -4.87 -13.58
C LYS A 274 -6.65 -4.76 -13.03
N ILE A 275 -5.69 -4.44 -13.91
CA ILE A 275 -4.33 -4.08 -13.52
C ILE A 275 -4.20 -2.56 -13.56
N ILE A 276 -3.58 -1.97 -12.54
CA ILE A 276 -3.32 -0.53 -12.50
C ILE A 276 -1.80 -0.32 -12.47
N MET A 277 -1.26 0.18 -13.57
CA MET A 277 0.17 0.42 -13.70
C MET A 277 0.49 1.71 -14.49
N THR A 278 1.72 2.18 -14.35
CA THR A 278 2.29 3.23 -15.21
C THR A 278 2.76 2.64 -16.53
N GLY A 279 2.68 3.41 -17.61
CA GLY A 279 3.17 3.03 -18.93
C GLY A 279 4.39 3.84 -19.35
N SER A 280 5.20 3.26 -20.22
CA SER A 280 6.34 3.88 -20.90
C SER A 280 6.26 3.61 -22.40
N ALA A 281 6.87 4.48 -23.22
CA ALA A 281 6.93 4.29 -24.66
C ALA A 281 7.69 3.00 -25.08
N SER A 282 8.59 2.53 -24.23
CA SER A 282 9.42 1.33 -24.45
C SER A 282 8.79 0.03 -23.92
N ASP A 283 7.53 0.06 -23.50
CA ASP A 283 6.90 -1.11 -22.87
C ASP A 283 6.69 -2.27 -23.84
N LYS A 284 6.96 -3.48 -23.33
CA LYS A 284 6.74 -4.73 -24.04
C LYS A 284 5.28 -4.92 -24.45
N ALA A 285 5.05 -5.65 -25.54
CA ALA A 285 3.70 -5.92 -26.04
C ALA A 285 2.76 -6.51 -24.99
N LEU A 286 3.29 -7.37 -24.10
CA LEU A 286 2.57 -7.99 -22.99
C LEU A 286 1.89 -6.97 -22.05
N LEU A 287 2.49 -5.81 -21.82
CA LEU A 287 1.99 -4.80 -20.87
C LEU A 287 0.95 -3.88 -21.51
N ARG A 288 1.00 -3.68 -22.83
CA ARG A 288 0.20 -2.67 -23.55
C ARG A 288 -1.30 -2.74 -23.30
N PRO A 289 -1.96 -3.91 -23.26
CA PRO A 289 -3.39 -4.01 -23.00
C PRO A 289 -3.84 -3.43 -21.66
N HIS A 290 -2.92 -3.36 -20.69
CA HIS A 290 -3.18 -2.89 -19.32
C HIS A 290 -2.67 -1.48 -19.03
N ILE A 291 -2.15 -0.79 -20.06
CA ILE A 291 -1.66 0.60 -19.92
C ILE A 291 -2.79 1.55 -20.28
N TYR A 292 -3.39 2.13 -19.29
CA TYR A 292 -4.50 3.05 -19.43
C TYR A 292 -4.06 4.52 -19.43
N SER A 293 -4.78 5.36 -20.18
CA SER A 293 -4.62 6.82 -20.12
C SER A 293 -5.00 7.34 -18.71
N SER A 294 -4.55 8.55 -18.40
CA SER A 294 -4.87 9.20 -17.11
C SER A 294 -6.38 9.33 -16.89
N GLN A 295 -7.16 9.58 -17.96
CA GLN A 295 -8.62 9.68 -17.87
C GLN A 295 -9.26 8.31 -17.54
N VAL A 296 -8.81 7.23 -18.21
CA VAL A 296 -9.30 5.87 -17.93
C VAL A 296 -8.92 5.45 -16.51
N LYS A 297 -7.69 5.75 -16.06
CA LYS A 297 -7.28 5.45 -14.67
C LYS A 297 -8.17 6.16 -13.64
N LYS A 298 -8.57 7.41 -13.88
CA LYS A 298 -9.52 8.12 -13.00
C LYS A 298 -10.90 7.45 -12.96
N ARG A 299 -11.38 6.90 -14.11
CA ARG A 299 -12.64 6.14 -14.14
C ARG A 299 -12.52 4.82 -13.38
N LEU A 300 -11.42 4.08 -13.59
CA LEU A 300 -11.14 2.85 -12.84
C LEU A 300 -11.02 3.12 -11.34
N GLU A 301 -10.42 4.24 -10.95
CA GLU A 301 -10.37 4.70 -9.56
C GLU A 301 -11.78 4.91 -8.99
N LYS A 302 -12.66 5.60 -9.72
CA LYS A 302 -14.04 5.82 -9.32
C LYS A 302 -14.78 4.50 -9.17
N ARG A 303 -14.66 3.58 -10.14
CA ARG A 303 -15.23 2.23 -10.10
C ARG A 303 -14.75 1.46 -8.85
N PHE A 304 -13.46 1.48 -8.57
CA PHE A 304 -12.90 0.73 -7.45
C PHE A 304 -13.29 1.33 -6.09
N LYS A 305 -13.50 2.64 -6.00
CA LYS A 305 -14.01 3.31 -4.79
C LYS A 305 -15.50 3.08 -4.54
N ASP A 306 -16.28 2.78 -5.59
CA ASP A 306 -17.70 2.49 -5.47
C ASP A 306 -17.90 1.05 -4.98
N PRO A 307 -18.44 0.82 -3.79
CA PRO A 307 -18.60 -0.52 -3.23
C PRO A 307 -19.57 -1.41 -4.03
N VAL A 308 -20.50 -0.84 -4.79
CA VAL A 308 -21.48 -1.60 -5.58
C VAL A 308 -21.01 -1.92 -6.99
N ASP A 309 -19.93 -1.26 -7.47
CA ASP A 309 -19.36 -1.55 -8.80
C ASP A 309 -18.75 -2.96 -8.82
N PRO A 310 -18.97 -3.74 -9.90
CA PRO A 310 -18.46 -5.09 -10.04
C PRO A 310 -16.93 -5.22 -10.08
N LEU A 311 -16.16 -4.13 -10.22
CA LEU A 311 -14.70 -4.15 -10.09
C LEU A 311 -14.31 -4.47 -8.66
N LYS A 312 -13.94 -5.73 -8.40
CA LYS A 312 -13.68 -6.28 -7.06
C LYS A 312 -12.21 -6.41 -6.72
N LEU A 313 -11.37 -6.71 -7.71
CA LEU A 313 -9.94 -6.96 -7.52
C LEU A 313 -9.11 -6.05 -8.43
N VAL A 314 -8.10 -5.41 -7.86
CA VAL A 314 -7.08 -4.72 -8.64
C VAL A 314 -5.71 -5.31 -8.34
N ILE A 315 -4.89 -5.46 -9.39
CA ILE A 315 -3.50 -5.88 -9.27
C ILE A 315 -2.62 -4.67 -9.54
N VAL A 316 -1.68 -4.39 -8.65
CA VAL A 316 -0.80 -3.23 -8.71
C VAL A 316 0.65 -3.63 -8.41
N ARG A 317 1.60 -2.80 -8.86
CA ARG A 317 2.98 -2.85 -8.37
C ARG A 317 3.20 -1.83 -7.26
N ASP A 318 2.96 -0.54 -7.56
CA ASP A 318 3.19 0.59 -6.64
C ASP A 318 2.03 1.59 -6.66
N MET A 319 1.30 1.68 -7.78
CA MET A 319 0.18 2.61 -7.92
C MET A 319 -0.92 2.30 -6.91
N TRP A 320 -1.53 3.37 -6.38
CA TRP A 320 -2.58 3.32 -5.38
C TRP A 320 -2.14 2.83 -3.98
N LEU A 321 -0.88 2.46 -3.79
CA LEU A 321 -0.36 2.21 -2.44
C LEU A 321 -0.22 3.52 -1.65
N THR A 322 -0.01 4.64 -2.34
CA THR A 322 0.10 5.98 -1.75
C THR A 322 -0.92 6.93 -2.34
N GLY A 323 -1.43 7.87 -1.55
CA GLY A 323 -2.34 8.92 -2.03
C GLY A 323 -3.71 8.44 -2.53
N PHE A 324 -4.07 7.17 -2.27
CA PHE A 324 -5.32 6.56 -2.71
C PHE A 324 -6.18 6.16 -1.51
N ASP A 325 -7.47 6.44 -1.55
CA ASP A 325 -8.41 6.09 -0.50
C ASP A 325 -9.62 5.34 -1.06
N ALA A 326 -9.78 4.09 -0.63
CA ALA A 326 -10.91 3.23 -0.96
C ALA A 326 -11.32 2.42 0.29
N PRO A 327 -12.19 2.96 1.15
CA PRO A 327 -12.56 2.33 2.42
C PRO A 327 -13.18 0.92 2.28
N CYS A 328 -13.79 0.63 1.12
CA CYS A 328 -14.38 -0.68 0.81
C CYS A 328 -13.35 -1.79 0.55
N VAL A 329 -12.04 -1.48 0.50
CA VAL A 329 -10.99 -2.50 0.40
C VAL A 329 -10.83 -3.19 1.74
N HIS A 330 -11.11 -4.49 1.79
CA HIS A 330 -11.04 -5.28 3.02
C HIS A 330 -9.85 -6.25 3.05
N THR A 331 -9.25 -6.58 1.89
CA THR A 331 -8.14 -7.53 1.82
C THR A 331 -7.02 -7.01 0.93
N MET A 332 -5.80 -7.16 1.40
CA MET A 332 -4.59 -6.90 0.63
C MET A 332 -3.75 -8.17 0.55
N TYR A 333 -3.49 -8.62 -0.67
CA TYR A 333 -2.59 -9.72 -0.96
C TYR A 333 -1.21 -9.15 -1.28
N ILE A 334 -0.20 -9.55 -0.52
CA ILE A 334 1.17 -9.05 -0.69
C ILE A 334 2.05 -10.16 -1.25
N ASP A 335 2.48 -9.97 -2.48
CA ASP A 335 3.42 -10.82 -3.21
C ASP A 335 4.64 -10.00 -3.68
N LYS A 336 5.08 -9.11 -2.82
CA LYS A 336 6.21 -8.22 -3.01
C LYS A 336 6.92 -8.04 -1.67
N PRO A 337 8.25 -8.18 -1.57
CA PRO A 337 8.97 -7.81 -0.36
C PRO A 337 8.72 -6.34 -0.04
N MET A 338 8.27 -6.07 1.16
CA MET A 338 7.97 -4.72 1.64
C MET A 338 8.35 -4.60 3.10
N LYS A 339 8.93 -3.48 3.52
CA LYS A 339 9.24 -3.20 4.92
C LYS A 339 9.02 -1.72 5.25
N GLY A 340 9.15 -1.37 6.52
CA GLY A 340 9.11 -0.01 7.02
C GLY A 340 7.95 0.79 6.48
N HIS A 341 8.26 1.96 5.97
CA HIS A 341 7.33 2.95 5.44
C HIS A 341 6.44 2.41 4.28
N ASN A 342 7.03 1.74 3.28
CA ASN A 342 6.29 1.24 2.13
C ASN A 342 5.24 0.20 2.53
N LEU A 343 5.58 -0.68 3.47
CA LEU A 343 4.66 -1.66 4.03
C LEU A 343 3.51 -0.98 4.79
N MET A 344 3.83 0.03 5.62
CA MET A 344 2.81 0.76 6.37
C MET A 344 1.85 1.52 5.46
N GLN A 345 2.32 2.10 4.36
CA GLN A 345 1.46 2.76 3.37
C GLN A 345 0.52 1.78 2.66
N ALA A 346 1.00 0.60 2.32
CA ALA A 346 0.16 -0.45 1.75
C ALA A 346 -0.93 -0.89 2.73
N ILE A 347 -0.56 -1.17 3.97
CA ILE A 347 -1.48 -1.62 5.02
C ILE A 347 -2.55 -0.56 5.34
N ALA A 348 -2.19 0.72 5.29
CA ALA A 348 -3.12 1.82 5.50
C ALA A 348 -4.29 1.83 4.50
N ARG A 349 -4.19 1.09 3.37
CA ARG A 349 -5.30 0.94 2.41
C ARG A 349 -6.42 0.06 2.96
N VAL A 350 -6.11 -0.92 3.81
CA VAL A 350 -7.10 -1.86 4.36
C VAL A 350 -7.57 -1.52 5.77
N ASN A 351 -6.93 -0.59 6.46
CA ASN A 351 -7.31 -0.26 7.83
C ASN A 351 -8.35 0.87 7.94
N ARG A 352 -9.04 1.21 6.85
CA ARG A 352 -10.08 2.23 6.82
C ARG A 352 -11.41 1.73 7.37
N VAL A 353 -12.10 2.57 8.13
CA VAL A 353 -13.47 2.33 8.60
C VAL A 353 -14.43 2.35 7.40
N PHE A 354 -15.28 1.34 7.29
CA PHE A 354 -16.29 1.28 6.24
C PHE A 354 -17.45 0.36 6.66
N LYS A 355 -18.67 0.89 6.78
CA LYS A 355 -19.86 0.11 7.19
C LYS A 355 -19.55 -0.81 8.39
N ASP A 356 -19.88 -2.09 8.27
CA ASP A 356 -19.68 -3.11 9.31
C ASP A 356 -18.29 -3.77 9.26
N LYS A 357 -17.35 -3.22 8.50
CA LYS A 357 -15.99 -3.74 8.38
C LYS A 357 -15.30 -3.75 9.75
N GLN A 358 -14.94 -4.95 10.22
CA GLN A 358 -14.35 -5.15 11.54
C GLN A 358 -12.83 -5.04 11.53
N GLY A 359 -12.21 -5.27 10.39
CA GLY A 359 -10.77 -5.18 10.20
C GLY A 359 -10.36 -5.31 8.75
N GLY A 360 -9.14 -4.86 8.47
CA GLY A 360 -8.45 -5.13 7.23
C GLY A 360 -7.66 -6.42 7.34
N LEU A 361 -7.60 -7.21 6.28
CA LEU A 361 -6.78 -8.43 6.24
C LEU A 361 -5.61 -8.23 5.30
N VAL A 362 -4.42 -8.53 5.79
CA VAL A 362 -3.18 -8.63 5.01
C VAL A 362 -2.85 -10.10 4.83
N VAL A 363 -2.84 -10.56 3.59
CA VAL A 363 -2.50 -11.93 3.20
C VAL A 363 -1.11 -11.91 2.59
N ASP A 364 -0.21 -12.67 3.18
CA ASP A 364 1.22 -12.66 2.87
C ASP A 364 1.65 -13.91 2.11
N TYR A 365 2.10 -13.73 0.88
CA TYR A 365 2.63 -14.79 0.03
C TYR A 365 4.16 -14.85 -0.02
N ILE A 366 4.85 -13.89 0.64
CA ILE A 366 6.30 -13.73 0.48
C ILE A 366 7.09 -13.73 1.80
N GLY A 367 6.43 -13.70 2.95
CA GLY A 367 7.08 -13.82 4.25
C GLY A 367 7.43 -12.50 4.92
N ILE A 368 6.58 -11.46 4.81
CA ILE A 368 6.79 -10.15 5.42
C ILE A 368 6.38 -10.04 6.90
N GLY A 369 6.08 -11.16 7.57
CA GLY A 369 5.53 -11.12 8.93
C GLY A 369 6.43 -10.46 9.98
N ASN A 370 7.75 -10.62 9.84
CA ASN A 370 8.71 -9.98 10.74
C ASN A 370 8.85 -8.48 10.46
N GLU A 371 8.89 -8.10 9.19
CA GLU A 371 8.92 -6.73 8.71
C GLU A 371 7.66 -5.98 9.12
N LEU A 372 6.50 -6.65 9.05
CA LEU A 372 5.24 -6.11 9.53
C LEU A 372 5.27 -5.82 11.03
N LYS A 373 5.74 -6.77 11.84
CA LYS A 373 5.89 -6.57 13.30
C LYS A 373 6.86 -5.45 13.62
N ALA A 374 7.99 -5.36 12.91
CA ALA A 374 8.99 -4.32 13.08
C ALA A 374 8.43 -2.94 12.71
N ALA A 375 7.82 -2.80 11.53
CA ALA A 375 7.21 -1.58 11.07
C ALA A 375 6.12 -1.09 12.04
N MET A 376 5.20 -1.97 12.45
CA MET A 376 4.15 -1.59 13.38
C MET A 376 4.66 -1.18 14.76
N LYS A 377 5.77 -1.77 15.22
CA LYS A 377 6.42 -1.35 16.47
C LYS A 377 7.01 0.06 16.36
N GLU A 378 7.59 0.38 15.23
CA GLU A 378 8.17 1.70 14.94
C GLU A 378 7.08 2.79 14.89
N TYR A 379 5.94 2.47 14.29
CA TYR A 379 4.82 3.41 14.08
C TYR A 379 3.79 3.45 15.23
N THR A 380 4.11 2.88 16.39
CA THR A 380 3.31 3.04 17.61
C THR A 380 4.12 3.79 18.67
N ALA A 381 3.64 4.95 19.11
CA ALA A 381 4.26 5.76 20.18
C ALA A 381 4.36 4.99 21.52
N SER A 382 3.55 3.98 21.69
CA SER A 382 3.55 3.04 22.83
C SER A 382 4.79 2.12 22.85
N LYS A 383 5.77 2.30 21.94
CA LYS A 383 6.98 1.46 21.82
C LYS A 383 6.65 -0.03 21.74
N GLY A 384 5.58 -0.37 21.04
CA GLY A 384 5.13 -1.75 20.85
C GLY A 384 4.38 -2.38 22.05
N ARG A 385 3.88 -1.58 22.99
CA ARG A 385 3.01 -2.07 24.07
C ARG A 385 1.59 -2.40 23.61
N GLY A 386 1.16 -1.96 22.43
CA GLY A 386 -0.08 -2.38 21.78
C GLY A 386 0.18 -3.55 20.83
N LYS A 387 -0.87 -4.35 20.53
CA LYS A 387 -0.87 -5.31 19.44
C LYS A 387 -1.69 -4.72 18.29
N PRO A 388 -1.10 -3.90 17.43
CA PRO A 388 -1.84 -3.26 16.33
C PRO A 388 -2.24 -4.23 15.22
N THR A 389 -1.53 -5.37 15.11
CA THR A 389 -1.93 -6.53 14.28
C THR A 389 -2.45 -7.64 15.16
N VAL A 390 -3.52 -8.25 14.69
CA VAL A 390 -4.14 -9.43 15.29
C VAL A 390 -3.89 -10.60 14.34
N ASP A 391 -3.35 -11.70 14.83
CA ASP A 391 -3.23 -12.93 14.05
C ASP A 391 -4.64 -13.44 13.70
N ALA A 392 -4.84 -14.00 12.51
CA ALA A 392 -6.10 -14.63 12.12
C ALA A 392 -6.51 -15.75 13.10
N TYR A 393 -5.56 -16.40 13.76
CA TYR A 393 -5.83 -17.37 14.84
C TYR A 393 -6.36 -16.71 16.13
N GLU A 394 -6.05 -15.45 16.41
CA GLU A 394 -6.70 -14.71 17.50
C GLU A 394 -8.18 -14.46 17.17
N ALA A 395 -8.51 -14.19 15.90
CA ALA A 395 -9.88 -14.09 15.43
C ALA A 395 -10.62 -15.45 15.52
N LEU A 396 -9.92 -16.56 15.24
CA LEU A 396 -10.45 -17.91 15.43
C LEU A 396 -10.77 -18.18 16.91
N SER A 397 -9.89 -17.80 17.82
CA SER A 397 -10.14 -17.94 19.26
C SER A 397 -11.39 -17.17 19.71
N LEU A 398 -11.57 -15.94 19.19
CA LEU A 398 -12.75 -15.14 19.43
C LEU A 398 -14.01 -15.77 18.80
N LEU A 399 -13.89 -16.34 17.60
CA LEU A 399 -14.99 -17.09 16.96
C LEU A 399 -15.47 -18.24 17.84
N LEU A 400 -14.54 -19.05 18.33
CA LEU A 400 -14.86 -20.19 19.20
C LEU A 400 -15.53 -19.74 20.49
N GLU A 401 -15.01 -18.68 21.14
CA GLU A 401 -15.62 -18.09 22.34
C GLU A 401 -17.08 -17.66 22.09
N LYS A 402 -17.33 -16.93 21.00
CA LYS A 402 -18.70 -16.45 20.70
C LYS A 402 -19.62 -17.58 20.25
N LEU A 403 -19.09 -18.58 19.58
CA LEU A 403 -19.84 -19.78 19.23
C LEU A 403 -20.26 -20.56 20.47
N ASP A 404 -19.37 -20.71 21.45
CA ASP A 404 -19.68 -21.36 22.72
C ASP A 404 -20.75 -20.60 23.53
N VAL A 405 -20.74 -19.27 23.50
CA VAL A 405 -21.82 -18.45 24.08
C VAL A 405 -23.17 -18.76 23.41
N LEU A 406 -23.21 -18.83 22.07
CA LEU A 406 -24.45 -19.15 21.33
C LEU A 406 -24.91 -20.59 21.58
N ARG A 407 -24.00 -21.54 21.64
CA ARG A 407 -24.28 -22.95 22.05
C ARG A 407 -24.89 -23.01 23.45
N ALA A 408 -24.33 -22.26 24.39
CA ALA A 408 -24.87 -22.16 25.74
C ALA A 408 -26.26 -21.54 25.78
N MET A 409 -26.55 -20.55 24.91
CA MET A 409 -27.89 -19.94 24.79
C MET A 409 -28.91 -20.90 24.16
N LEU A 410 -28.48 -21.90 23.39
CA LEU A 410 -29.32 -22.94 22.83
C LEU A 410 -29.35 -24.21 23.70
N HIS A 411 -28.71 -24.17 24.89
CA HIS A 411 -28.73 -25.32 25.82
C HIS A 411 -30.17 -25.76 26.13
N GLY A 412 -30.43 -27.06 26.03
CA GLY A 412 -31.78 -27.64 26.20
C GLY A 412 -32.63 -27.67 24.95
N PHE A 413 -32.16 -27.11 23.83
CA PHE A 413 -32.73 -27.26 22.51
C PHE A 413 -31.81 -28.12 21.62
N ASP A 414 -32.36 -29.25 21.11
CA ASP A 414 -31.59 -30.10 20.20
C ASP A 414 -31.61 -29.50 18.77
N TYR A 415 -30.46 -29.10 18.27
CA TYR A 415 -30.24 -28.63 16.92
C TYR A 415 -29.19 -29.47 16.17
N SER A 416 -28.95 -30.68 16.60
CA SER A 416 -27.95 -31.59 16.00
C SER A 416 -28.22 -31.86 14.53
N ASP A 417 -29.49 -31.74 14.08
CA ASP A 417 -29.94 -31.91 12.72
C ASP A 417 -29.91 -30.59 11.90
N PHE A 418 -29.26 -29.54 12.39
CA PHE A 418 -29.29 -28.21 11.72
C PHE A 418 -28.87 -28.26 10.24
N LYS A 419 -28.10 -29.26 9.81
CA LYS A 419 -27.71 -29.46 8.42
C LYS A 419 -28.85 -30.01 7.55
N THR A 420 -29.78 -30.72 8.10
CA THR A 420 -30.85 -31.45 7.41
C THR A 420 -32.25 -31.07 7.86
N GLY A 421 -32.41 -30.56 9.08
CA GLY A 421 -33.68 -30.25 9.73
C GLY A 421 -34.44 -29.05 9.20
N GLY A 422 -33.85 -28.25 8.32
CA GLY A 422 -34.49 -27.17 7.58
C GLY A 422 -35.23 -26.16 8.44
N HIS A 423 -36.39 -25.71 7.97
CA HIS A 423 -37.19 -24.65 8.61
C HIS A 423 -37.66 -24.99 10.04
N ASN A 424 -37.91 -26.25 10.34
CA ASN A 424 -38.43 -26.63 11.65
C ASN A 424 -37.42 -26.45 12.75
N THR A 425 -36.17 -26.86 12.52
CA THR A 425 -35.06 -26.69 13.48
C THR A 425 -34.74 -25.21 13.66
N LEU A 426 -34.75 -24.42 12.58
CA LEU A 426 -34.51 -22.98 12.63
C LEU A 426 -35.61 -22.26 13.42
N ALA A 427 -36.89 -22.54 13.15
CA ALA A 427 -38.01 -21.94 13.86
C ALA A 427 -38.05 -22.37 15.34
N GLY A 428 -37.69 -23.63 15.64
CA GLY A 428 -37.56 -24.12 17.01
C GLY A 428 -36.48 -23.40 17.80
N ALA A 429 -35.30 -23.22 17.19
CA ALA A 429 -34.19 -22.48 17.80
C ALA A 429 -34.56 -21.01 18.06
N ALA A 430 -35.21 -20.35 17.08
CA ALA A 430 -35.67 -18.96 17.24
C ALA A 430 -36.68 -18.83 18.40
N ASN A 431 -37.65 -19.73 18.50
CA ASN A 431 -38.62 -19.78 19.61
C ASN A 431 -37.94 -20.02 20.96
N HIS A 432 -36.95 -20.91 21.00
CA HIS A 432 -36.15 -21.15 22.22
C HIS A 432 -35.45 -19.88 22.68
N VAL A 433 -34.79 -19.20 21.78
CA VAL A 433 -34.10 -17.90 22.05
C VAL A 433 -35.04 -16.82 22.56
N LEU A 434 -36.25 -16.71 21.99
CA LEU A 434 -37.29 -15.77 22.44
C LEU A 434 -37.77 -16.10 23.85
N GLY A 435 -37.71 -17.36 24.24
CA GLY A 435 -38.10 -17.87 25.59
C GLY A 435 -37.03 -17.69 26.66
N LEU A 436 -35.80 -17.35 26.32
CA LEU A 436 -34.70 -17.28 27.27
C LEU A 436 -34.96 -16.23 28.37
N PRO A 437 -34.74 -16.57 29.64
CA PRO A 437 -34.88 -15.64 30.77
C PRO A 437 -33.77 -14.57 30.71
N SER A 438 -34.09 -13.39 31.22
CA SER A 438 -33.13 -12.30 31.41
C SER A 438 -32.75 -12.20 32.89
N GLU A 439 -31.52 -11.80 33.13
CA GLU A 439 -31.05 -11.37 34.46
C GLU A 439 -31.57 -9.97 34.84
N SER A 440 -31.97 -9.16 33.85
CA SER A 440 -32.51 -7.83 34.06
C SER A 440 -33.99 -7.89 34.45
N LYS A 441 -34.37 -7.05 35.44
CA LYS A 441 -35.76 -6.90 35.88
C LYS A 441 -36.29 -5.53 35.44
N ASP A 442 -37.56 -5.49 35.07
CA ASP A 442 -38.24 -4.24 34.78
C ASP A 442 -38.49 -3.38 36.06
N LYS A 443 -39.07 -2.20 35.90
CA LYS A 443 -39.42 -1.28 37.01
C LYS A 443 -40.39 -1.92 38.02
N HIS A 444 -40.99 -3.04 37.70
CA HIS A 444 -41.95 -3.79 38.55
C HIS A 444 -41.38 -5.10 39.06
N GLY A 445 -40.06 -5.32 38.85
CA GLY A 445 -39.38 -6.53 39.35
C GLY A 445 -39.61 -7.81 38.50
N LYS A 446 -40.26 -7.71 37.33
CA LYS A 446 -40.48 -8.83 36.43
C LYS A 446 -39.23 -9.03 35.53
N PRO A 447 -38.83 -10.29 35.26
CA PRO A 447 -37.76 -10.54 34.31
C PRO A 447 -38.09 -9.96 32.93
N VAL A 448 -37.15 -9.20 32.39
CA VAL A 448 -37.25 -8.70 31.00
C VAL A 448 -36.83 -9.83 30.07
N ARG A 449 -37.62 -10.13 29.02
CA ARG A 449 -37.20 -11.11 28.00
C ARG A 449 -36.34 -10.42 26.98
N ASP A 450 -35.01 -10.54 27.11
CA ASP A 450 -34.00 -9.95 26.24
C ASP A 450 -33.20 -11.00 25.42
N GLY A 451 -33.61 -12.26 25.47
CA GLY A 451 -32.92 -13.36 24.78
C GLY A 451 -32.63 -13.07 23.30
N LYS A 452 -33.64 -12.50 22.59
CA LYS A 452 -33.47 -12.09 21.18
C LYS A 452 -32.28 -11.13 21.01
N LYS A 453 -32.21 -10.06 21.83
CA LYS A 453 -31.15 -9.07 21.73
C LYS A 453 -29.80 -9.66 22.04
N ARG A 454 -29.69 -10.41 23.17
CA ARG A 454 -28.44 -11.05 23.58
C ARG A 454 -27.92 -12.03 22.52
N PHE A 455 -28.81 -12.85 21.96
CA PHE A 455 -28.47 -13.77 20.88
C PHE A 455 -28.03 -13.03 19.62
N ALA A 456 -28.76 -11.98 19.22
CA ALA A 456 -28.41 -11.18 18.05
C ALA A 456 -27.03 -10.50 18.20
N ASP A 457 -26.73 -9.96 19.39
CA ASP A 457 -25.44 -9.34 19.67
C ASP A 457 -24.29 -10.37 19.64
N ALA A 458 -24.50 -11.55 20.24
CA ALA A 458 -23.51 -12.64 20.21
C ALA A 458 -23.32 -13.20 18.80
N ALA A 459 -24.41 -13.41 18.02
CA ALA A 459 -24.35 -13.87 16.63
C ALA A 459 -23.66 -12.84 15.73
N LEU A 460 -23.87 -11.55 15.96
CA LEU A 460 -23.16 -10.50 15.24
C LEU A 460 -21.66 -10.54 15.55
N ALA A 461 -21.28 -10.66 16.83
CA ALA A 461 -19.87 -10.77 17.24
C ALA A 461 -19.21 -12.02 16.65
N MET A 462 -19.89 -13.17 16.67
CA MET A 462 -19.45 -14.40 16.02
C MET A 462 -19.25 -14.21 14.51
N SER A 463 -20.22 -13.63 13.81
CA SER A 463 -20.13 -13.36 12.37
C SER A 463 -18.94 -12.49 12.00
N LYS A 464 -18.69 -11.46 12.83
CA LYS A 464 -17.54 -10.57 12.70
C LYS A 464 -16.22 -11.32 12.84
N ALA A 465 -16.08 -12.17 13.87
CA ALA A 465 -14.89 -12.98 14.07
C ALA A 465 -14.70 -13.98 12.92
N PHE A 466 -15.78 -14.65 12.47
CA PHE A 466 -15.73 -15.57 11.35
C PHE A 466 -15.26 -14.90 10.05
N SER A 467 -15.71 -13.69 9.74
CA SER A 467 -15.28 -12.97 8.53
C SER A 467 -13.77 -12.70 8.45
N LEU A 468 -13.08 -12.73 9.59
CA LEU A 468 -11.64 -12.48 9.69
C LEU A 468 -10.79 -13.74 9.64
N CYS A 469 -11.38 -14.91 9.94
CA CYS A 469 -10.67 -16.20 9.99
C CYS A 469 -11.32 -17.28 9.11
N CYS A 470 -12.35 -16.96 8.32
CA CYS A 470 -13.12 -17.93 7.52
C CYS A 470 -12.27 -18.76 6.54
N THR A 471 -11.08 -18.28 6.21
CA THR A 471 -10.13 -18.95 5.32
C THR A 471 -9.23 -19.97 6.03
N LEU A 472 -9.20 -19.98 7.37
CA LEU A 472 -8.52 -21.01 8.16
C LEU A 472 -9.32 -22.33 8.12
N ASP A 473 -8.61 -23.46 8.05
CA ASP A 473 -9.25 -24.76 7.90
C ASP A 473 -10.13 -25.12 9.12
N GLU A 474 -9.72 -24.71 10.31
CA GLU A 474 -10.49 -24.86 11.55
C GLU A 474 -11.80 -24.06 11.51
N ALA A 475 -11.78 -22.83 11.00
CA ALA A 475 -12.97 -22.01 10.85
C ALA A 475 -13.90 -22.56 9.75
N LYS A 476 -13.33 -23.11 8.66
CA LYS A 476 -14.11 -23.77 7.60
C LYS A 476 -14.93 -24.92 8.11
N ALA A 477 -14.38 -25.71 9.03
CA ALA A 477 -15.11 -26.81 9.66
C ALA A 477 -16.37 -26.36 10.43
N LEU A 478 -16.39 -25.09 10.89
CA LEU A 478 -17.50 -24.50 11.65
C LEU A 478 -18.51 -23.74 10.76
N ARG A 479 -18.25 -23.62 9.47
CA ARG A 479 -19.01 -22.77 8.53
C ARG A 479 -20.53 -23.01 8.58
N GLU A 480 -20.95 -24.26 8.59
CA GLU A 480 -22.37 -24.61 8.57
C GLU A 480 -23.05 -24.25 9.89
N GLU A 481 -22.38 -24.48 11.01
CA GLU A 481 -22.88 -24.08 12.33
C GLU A 481 -22.96 -22.56 12.48
N VAL A 482 -21.95 -21.85 12.00
CA VAL A 482 -21.94 -20.37 11.93
C VAL A 482 -23.12 -19.87 11.10
N ALA A 483 -23.37 -20.47 9.93
CA ALA A 483 -24.49 -20.10 9.06
C ALA A 483 -25.84 -20.36 9.75
N PHE A 484 -25.98 -21.47 10.47
CA PHE A 484 -27.16 -21.76 11.26
C PHE A 484 -27.40 -20.70 12.34
N MET A 485 -26.38 -20.39 13.14
CA MET A 485 -26.47 -19.36 14.19
C MET A 485 -26.80 -17.97 13.63
N GLN A 486 -26.28 -17.64 12.44
CA GLN A 486 -26.64 -16.40 11.72
C GLN A 486 -28.11 -16.40 11.28
N ALA A 487 -28.63 -17.55 10.84
CA ALA A 487 -30.02 -17.68 10.40
C ALA A 487 -31.03 -17.62 11.56
N VAL A 488 -30.66 -18.10 12.77
CA VAL A 488 -31.47 -17.97 14.00
C VAL A 488 -31.57 -16.51 14.47
N LYS A 489 -30.63 -15.64 14.04
CA LYS A 489 -30.69 -14.19 14.29
C LYS A 489 -31.88 -13.58 13.56
N VAL A 490 -33.05 -13.57 14.13
CA VAL A 490 -34.28 -13.01 13.59
C VAL A 490 -34.41 -11.50 13.91
#